data_32cea1632b29115c79d6f2f5d5b0068c
#
_entry.id   32cea1632b29115c79d6f2f5d5b0068c
#
_cell.length_a   1.000
_cell.length_b   1.000
_cell.length_c   1.000
_cell.angle_alpha   90.00
_cell.angle_beta   90.00
_cell.angle_gamma   90.00
#
_symmetry.space_group_name_H-M   'P 1'
#
loop_
_entity.id
_entity.type
_entity.pdbx_description
1 polymer ?
#
loop_
_entity_poly.entity_id
_entity_poly.type
_entity_poly.pdbx_seq_one_letter_code
_entity_poly.pdbx_strand_id
1 'polypeptide(L)'
;MKSAAILLFALMFTAYDIFAQTLSKKPSRNEVGSYNQAHLLKVDIGVTKTKVLEAMGGVQKIQTYVTTSFVTKKEGIIINNPFNREFKTDTAGNTTEILWYYTNINKVDGDITKEQQTPIILEKNAVVGMGWDFYEDYAKRKGITIEAR
;
A
#
# COMPACT_ATOMS: atom_id res chain seq x y z
N MET A 1 -0.90 9.98 53.82
CA MET A 1 -0.15 9.31 52.73
C MET A 1 -0.98 8.38 51.84
N LYS A 2 -2.34 8.38 51.91
CA LYS A 2 -3.20 7.49 51.06
C LYS A 2 -3.71 8.14 49.77
N SER A 3 -3.65 9.48 49.64
CA SER A 3 -4.21 10.19 48.44
C SER A 3 -3.29 10.22 47.22
N ALA A 4 -1.96 10.13 47.40
CA ALA A 4 -1.01 10.18 46.27
C ALA A 4 -1.01 8.91 45.42
N ALA A 5 -1.27 7.75 46.04
CA ALA A 5 -1.30 6.48 45.31
C ALA A 5 -2.51 6.34 44.37
N ILE A 6 -3.66 6.93 44.76
CA ILE A 6 -4.89 6.89 43.94
C ILE A 6 -4.73 7.78 42.71
N LEU A 7 -4.07 8.93 42.83
CA LEU A 7 -3.85 9.83 41.69
C LEU A 7 -2.89 9.24 40.63
N LEU A 8 -1.87 8.50 41.10
CA LEU A 8 -0.93 7.83 40.18
C LEU A 8 -1.58 6.70 39.39
N PHE A 9 -2.52 5.98 40.02
CA PHE A 9 -3.25 4.88 39.36
C PHE A 9 -4.23 5.39 38.31
N ALA A 10 -4.91 6.51 38.58
CA ALA A 10 -5.82 7.13 37.60
C ALA A 10 -5.08 7.66 36.37
N LEU A 11 -3.87 8.22 36.52
CA LEU A 11 -3.03 8.68 35.42
C LEU A 11 -2.50 7.53 34.55
N MET A 12 -2.23 6.36 35.12
CA MET A 12 -1.83 5.19 34.33
C MET A 12 -2.99 4.64 33.49
N PHE A 13 -4.22 4.63 33.97
CA PHE A 13 -5.37 4.16 33.21
C PHE A 13 -5.69 5.05 32.00
N THR A 14 -5.61 6.38 32.16
CA THR A 14 -5.84 7.31 31.04
C THR A 14 -4.76 7.22 29.96
N ALA A 15 -3.50 6.97 30.33
CA ALA A 15 -2.43 6.75 29.37
C ALA A 15 -2.58 5.44 28.58
N TYR A 16 -3.09 4.39 29.22
CA TYR A 16 -3.36 3.10 28.56
C TYR A 16 -4.49 3.20 27.54
N ASP A 17 -5.58 3.91 27.88
CA ASP A 17 -6.71 4.11 26.98
C ASP A 17 -6.34 4.93 25.74
N ILE A 18 -5.53 5.98 25.90
CA ILE A 18 -5.04 6.81 24.78
C ILE A 18 -4.13 5.98 23.87
N PHE A 19 -3.25 5.15 24.44
CA PHE A 19 -2.34 4.30 23.66
C PHE A 19 -3.11 3.17 22.94
N ALA A 20 -4.11 2.57 23.58
CA ALA A 20 -4.95 1.55 22.97
C ALA A 20 -5.83 2.12 21.84
N GLN A 21 -6.36 3.34 21.98
CA GLN A 21 -7.13 4.01 20.94
C GLN A 21 -6.26 4.38 19.73
N THR A 22 -4.99 4.76 19.95
CA THR A 22 -4.05 5.07 18.85
C THR A 22 -3.69 3.80 18.05
N LEU A 23 -3.63 2.63 18.71
CA LEU A 23 -3.35 1.34 18.07
C LEU A 23 -4.56 0.73 17.35
N SER A 24 -5.78 1.21 17.62
CA SER A 24 -7.02 0.63 17.06
C SER A 24 -7.55 1.35 15.82
N LYS A 25 -7.01 2.52 15.47
CA LYS A 25 -7.47 3.28 14.30
C LYS A 25 -6.98 2.58 13.03
N LYS A 26 -7.90 1.96 12.31
CA LYS A 26 -7.60 1.40 10.98
C LYS A 26 -7.30 2.52 10.00
N PRO A 27 -6.21 2.43 9.20
CA PRO A 27 -5.87 3.46 8.25
C PRO A 27 -6.97 3.61 7.20
N SER A 28 -7.21 4.83 6.75
CA SER A 28 -8.07 5.12 5.60
C SER A 28 -7.34 4.78 4.29
N ARG A 29 -8.09 4.72 3.17
CA ARG A 29 -7.48 4.57 1.83
C ARG A 29 -6.43 5.64 1.57
N ASN A 30 -6.72 6.89 1.92
CA ASN A 30 -5.80 8.01 1.73
C ASN A 30 -4.52 7.83 2.55
N GLU A 31 -4.62 7.34 3.78
CA GLU A 31 -3.45 7.07 4.62
C GLU A 31 -2.58 5.96 4.02
N VAL A 32 -3.17 4.91 3.44
CA VAL A 32 -2.39 3.87 2.75
C VAL A 32 -1.74 4.40 1.48
N GLY A 33 -2.46 5.17 0.66
CA GLY A 33 -1.91 5.79 -0.54
C GLY A 33 -0.73 6.71 -0.21
N SER A 34 -0.89 7.59 0.79
CA SER A 34 0.16 8.49 1.25
C SER A 34 1.36 7.73 1.86
N TYR A 35 1.09 6.68 2.63
CA TYR A 35 2.12 5.80 3.15
C TYR A 35 2.93 5.19 2.01
N ASN A 36 2.27 4.60 1.01
CA ASN A 36 2.93 3.98 -0.12
C ASN A 36 3.73 4.99 -0.95
N GLN A 37 3.18 6.19 -1.22
CA GLN A 37 3.91 7.26 -1.90
C GLN A 37 5.20 7.63 -1.16
N ALA A 38 5.14 7.86 0.16
CA ALA A 38 6.30 8.20 0.97
C ALA A 38 7.35 7.09 1.02
N HIS A 39 6.92 5.82 0.96
CA HIS A 39 7.83 4.67 1.02
C HIS A 39 8.41 4.32 -0.34
N LEU A 40 7.71 4.59 -1.45
CA LEU A 40 8.28 4.48 -2.79
C LEU A 40 9.53 5.34 -2.98
N LEU A 41 9.59 6.51 -2.34
CA LEU A 41 10.78 7.39 -2.37
C LEU A 41 12.03 6.77 -1.71
N LYS A 42 11.87 5.67 -0.97
CA LYS A 42 12.96 4.93 -0.32
C LYS A 42 13.41 3.70 -1.12
N VAL A 43 12.78 3.47 -2.27
CA VAL A 43 13.09 2.33 -3.13
C VAL A 43 14.02 2.79 -4.25
N ASP A 44 15.25 2.31 -4.22
CA ASP A 44 16.25 2.62 -5.24
C ASP A 44 16.32 1.55 -6.32
N ILE A 45 16.83 1.92 -7.51
CA ILE A 45 17.16 0.97 -8.57
C ILE A 45 18.26 0.01 -8.08
N GLY A 46 18.13 -1.26 -8.42
CA GLY A 46 19.07 -2.32 -8.02
C GLY A 46 18.81 -2.94 -6.65
N VAL A 47 17.93 -2.38 -5.82
CA VAL A 47 17.58 -3.02 -4.54
C VAL A 47 16.82 -4.33 -4.77
N THR A 48 17.00 -5.28 -3.87
CA THR A 48 16.35 -6.59 -3.96
C THR A 48 14.85 -6.49 -3.62
N LYS A 49 14.07 -7.40 -4.16
CA LYS A 49 12.64 -7.54 -3.84
C LYS A 49 12.38 -7.60 -2.32
N THR A 50 13.21 -8.31 -1.57
CA THR A 50 13.06 -8.40 -0.11
C THR A 50 13.11 -7.03 0.53
N LYS A 51 14.08 -6.19 0.15
CA LYS A 51 14.17 -4.81 0.64
C LYS A 51 12.99 -3.95 0.22
N VAL A 52 12.43 -4.16 -0.99
CA VAL A 52 11.20 -3.48 -1.43
C VAL A 52 10.04 -3.86 -0.51
N LEU A 53 9.83 -5.15 -0.25
CA LEU A 53 8.75 -5.63 0.61
C LEU A 53 8.89 -5.13 2.06
N GLU A 54 10.11 -5.08 2.58
CA GLU A 54 10.40 -4.50 3.90
C GLU A 54 10.10 -3.00 3.94
N ALA A 55 10.55 -2.24 2.94
CA ALA A 55 10.32 -0.80 2.87
C ALA A 55 8.84 -0.43 2.72
N MET A 56 8.11 -1.16 1.88
CA MET A 56 6.71 -0.88 1.57
C MET A 56 5.72 -1.43 2.62
N GLY A 57 6.20 -2.26 3.55
CA GLY A 57 5.35 -2.88 4.58
C GLY A 57 4.39 -3.93 4.03
N GLY A 58 3.56 -4.47 4.92
CA GLY A 58 2.65 -5.58 4.64
C GLY A 58 1.19 -5.15 4.43
N VAL A 59 0.28 -6.08 4.71
CA VAL A 59 -1.17 -5.93 4.55
C VAL A 59 -1.71 -4.77 5.38
N GLN A 60 -2.45 -3.86 4.73
CA GLN A 60 -3.19 -2.77 5.36
C GLN A 60 -4.68 -3.09 5.37
N LYS A 61 -5.31 -3.12 6.54
CA LYS A 61 -6.77 -3.29 6.68
C LYS A 61 -7.44 -1.94 6.70
N ILE A 62 -8.37 -1.69 5.79
CA ILE A 62 -9.10 -0.44 5.68
C ILE A 62 -10.59 -0.69 5.95
N GLN A 63 -11.23 0.24 6.66
CA GLN A 63 -12.68 0.32 6.69
C GLN A 63 -13.15 1.42 5.74
N THR A 64 -13.95 1.05 4.75
CA THR A 64 -14.74 2.00 3.97
C THR A 64 -16.20 1.95 4.42
N TYR A 65 -16.87 3.10 4.34
CA TYR A 65 -18.31 3.21 4.59
C TYR A 65 -18.98 3.42 3.24
N VAL A 66 -19.88 2.53 2.87
CA VAL A 66 -20.79 2.74 1.74
C VAL A 66 -22.12 3.19 2.33
N THR A 67 -22.52 4.43 2.05
CA THR A 67 -23.83 4.96 2.42
C THR A 67 -24.74 4.87 1.21
N THR A 68 -25.70 3.97 1.24
CA THR A 68 -26.87 4.02 0.34
C THR A 68 -27.98 4.79 1.05
N SER A 69 -28.94 5.36 0.30
CA SER A 69 -29.95 6.33 0.78
C SER A 69 -30.69 5.96 2.07
N PHE A 70 -30.61 4.72 2.53
CA PHE A 70 -31.33 4.24 3.74
C PHE A 70 -30.51 3.36 4.67
N VAL A 71 -29.30 2.91 4.28
CA VAL A 71 -28.49 2.01 5.12
C VAL A 71 -27.00 2.34 4.94
N THR A 72 -26.32 2.60 6.04
CA THR A 72 -24.85 2.69 6.06
C THR A 72 -24.28 1.29 6.26
N LYS A 73 -23.77 0.68 5.20
CA LYS A 73 -23.08 -0.60 5.28
C LYS A 73 -21.58 -0.35 5.44
N LYS A 74 -20.98 -0.93 6.47
CA LYS A 74 -19.53 -0.93 6.65
C LYS A 74 -18.94 -2.04 5.79
N GLU A 75 -18.28 -1.71 4.71
CA GLU A 75 -17.48 -2.65 3.94
C GLU A 75 -16.00 -2.44 4.26
N GLY A 76 -15.33 -3.48 4.72
CA GLY A 76 -13.89 -3.47 4.92
C GLY A 76 -13.19 -3.84 3.62
N ILE A 77 -12.38 -2.95 3.08
CA ILE A 77 -11.44 -3.29 2.00
C ILE A 77 -10.10 -3.60 2.61
N ILE A 78 -9.49 -4.70 2.18
CA ILE A 78 -8.11 -5.04 2.51
C ILE A 78 -7.25 -4.54 1.37
N ILE A 79 -6.31 -3.63 1.66
CA ILE A 79 -5.25 -3.27 0.73
C ILE A 79 -4.01 -4.05 1.14
N ASN A 80 -3.59 -4.94 0.26
CA ASN A 80 -2.33 -5.65 0.41
C ASN A 80 -1.18 -4.75 -0.05
N ASN A 81 -0.01 -4.90 0.52
CA ASN A 81 1.23 -4.34 0.02
C ASN A 81 2.20 -5.48 -0.35
N PRO A 82 2.46 -5.71 -1.64
CA PRO A 82 1.85 -5.06 -2.82
C PRO A 82 0.35 -5.39 -2.95
N PHE A 83 -0.41 -4.48 -3.60
CA PHE A 83 -1.84 -4.68 -3.88
C PHE A 83 -2.07 -5.82 -4.86
N ASN A 84 -1.26 -5.87 -5.91
CA ASN A 84 -1.23 -6.95 -6.88
C ASN A 84 0.20 -7.31 -7.28
N ARG A 85 0.37 -8.51 -7.82
CA ARG A 85 1.64 -9.04 -8.32
C ARG A 85 1.41 -9.73 -9.64
N GLU A 86 2.15 -9.32 -10.65
CA GLU A 86 2.06 -9.86 -11.99
C GLU A 86 3.42 -10.37 -12.47
N PHE A 87 3.38 -11.37 -13.33
CA PHE A 87 4.54 -11.86 -14.07
C PHE A 87 4.25 -11.68 -15.56
N LYS A 88 5.18 -11.07 -16.26
CA LYS A 88 5.12 -10.89 -17.71
C LYS A 88 6.37 -11.52 -18.34
N THR A 89 6.18 -12.14 -19.50
CA THR A 89 7.27 -12.73 -20.24
C THR A 89 7.54 -11.89 -21.48
N ASP A 90 8.80 -11.56 -21.71
CA ASP A 90 9.22 -10.82 -22.90
C ASP A 90 9.35 -11.74 -24.13
N THR A 91 9.58 -11.15 -25.30
CA THR A 91 9.72 -11.90 -26.56
C THR A 91 10.94 -12.83 -26.59
N ALA A 92 11.91 -12.63 -25.70
CA ALA A 92 13.08 -13.48 -25.54
C ALA A 92 12.88 -14.60 -24.49
N GLY A 93 11.70 -14.69 -23.89
CA GLY A 93 11.37 -15.69 -22.87
C GLY A 93 11.79 -15.33 -21.44
N ASN A 94 12.30 -14.13 -21.19
CA ASN A 94 12.65 -13.71 -19.84
C ASN A 94 11.41 -13.26 -19.06
N THR A 95 11.36 -13.62 -17.80
CA THR A 95 10.25 -13.25 -16.92
C THR A 95 10.57 -12.00 -16.10
N THR A 96 9.66 -11.04 -16.15
CA THR A 96 9.68 -9.82 -15.36
C THR A 96 8.56 -9.91 -14.30
N GLU A 97 8.88 -9.57 -13.08
CA GLU A 97 7.90 -9.45 -12.00
C GLU A 97 7.53 -7.99 -11.79
N ILE A 98 6.24 -7.71 -11.60
CA ILE A 98 5.71 -6.38 -11.37
C ILE A 98 4.93 -6.38 -10.06
N LEU A 99 5.34 -5.52 -9.14
CA LEU A 99 4.66 -5.29 -7.88
C LEU A 99 3.85 -4.01 -7.99
N TRP A 100 2.54 -4.10 -7.80
CA TRP A 100 1.60 -2.99 -7.88
C TRP A 100 1.27 -2.47 -6.51
N TYR A 101 1.51 -1.18 -6.26
CA TYR A 101 1.22 -0.52 -4.99
C TYR A 101 0.16 0.55 -5.16
N TYR A 102 -0.90 0.52 -4.32
CA TYR A 102 -1.90 1.58 -4.29
C TYR A 102 -1.27 2.88 -3.82
N THR A 103 -1.33 3.92 -4.65
CA THR A 103 -0.66 5.21 -4.41
C THR A 103 -1.52 6.41 -4.75
N ASN A 104 -2.49 6.29 -5.67
CA ASN A 104 -3.30 7.42 -6.10
C ASN A 104 -4.55 7.56 -5.23
N ILE A 105 -4.62 8.68 -4.50
CA ILE A 105 -5.68 9.01 -3.54
C ILE A 105 -6.84 9.82 -4.13
N ASN A 106 -6.79 10.16 -5.41
CA ASN A 106 -7.75 11.09 -6.02
C ASN A 106 -9.15 10.50 -6.27
N LYS A 107 -9.34 9.19 -6.10
CA LYS A 107 -10.65 8.53 -6.20
C LYS A 107 -10.87 7.67 -4.97
N VAL A 108 -11.86 8.01 -4.17
CA VAL A 108 -12.18 7.35 -2.88
C VAL A 108 -13.28 6.29 -3.05
N ASP A 109 -13.88 6.20 -4.22
CA ASP A 109 -15.03 5.37 -4.55
C ASP A 109 -14.65 4.11 -5.35
N GLY A 110 -15.37 3.03 -5.09
CA GLY A 110 -15.32 1.80 -5.87
C GLY A 110 -14.03 0.97 -5.73
N ASP A 111 -13.76 0.17 -6.76
CA ASP A 111 -12.61 -0.71 -6.85
C ASP A 111 -11.30 0.06 -7.09
N ILE A 112 -10.19 -0.51 -6.65
CA ILE A 112 -8.86 0.05 -6.93
C ILE A 112 -8.48 -0.32 -8.36
N THR A 113 -8.47 0.70 -9.23
CA THR A 113 -8.11 0.55 -10.64
C THR A 113 -6.59 0.59 -10.87
N LYS A 114 -6.14 0.27 -12.07
CA LYS A 114 -4.70 0.30 -12.43
C LYS A 114 -4.11 1.72 -12.29
N GLU A 115 -4.86 2.76 -12.66
CA GLU A 115 -4.39 4.16 -12.56
C GLU A 115 -4.16 4.61 -11.12
N GLN A 116 -4.74 3.92 -10.16
CA GLN A 116 -4.55 4.19 -8.72
C GLN A 116 -3.33 3.46 -8.15
N GLN A 117 -2.61 2.71 -8.97
CA GLN A 117 -1.46 1.91 -8.56
C GLN A 117 -0.18 2.41 -9.24
N THR A 118 0.93 2.26 -8.55
CA THR A 118 2.27 2.49 -9.08
C THR A 118 3.00 1.15 -9.19
N PRO A 119 3.51 0.79 -10.38
CA PRO A 119 4.28 -0.43 -10.57
C PRO A 119 5.72 -0.25 -10.14
N ILE A 120 6.28 -1.29 -9.50
CA ILE A 120 7.73 -1.51 -9.33
C ILE A 120 8.09 -2.73 -10.18
N ILE A 121 9.03 -2.56 -11.09
CA ILE A 121 9.44 -3.57 -12.06
C ILE A 121 10.72 -4.24 -11.59
N LEU A 122 10.73 -5.58 -11.55
CA LEU A 122 11.85 -6.38 -11.10
C LEU A 122 12.31 -7.34 -12.20
N GLU A 123 13.61 -7.33 -12.48
CA GLU A 123 14.29 -8.38 -13.22
C GLU A 123 15.24 -9.13 -12.28
N LYS A 124 15.27 -10.46 -12.36
CA LYS A 124 16.18 -11.28 -11.55
C LYS A 124 16.19 -10.89 -10.06
N ASN A 125 15.01 -10.57 -9.53
CA ASN A 125 14.81 -10.19 -8.12
C ASN A 125 15.39 -8.82 -7.70
N ALA A 126 15.73 -7.95 -8.64
CA ALA A 126 16.21 -6.59 -8.40
C ALA A 126 15.34 -5.56 -9.11
N VAL A 127 15.15 -4.40 -8.50
CA VAL A 127 14.39 -3.28 -9.08
C VAL A 127 15.12 -2.71 -10.28
N VAL A 128 14.46 -2.67 -11.44
CA VAL A 128 14.97 -2.04 -12.66
C VAL A 128 14.31 -0.71 -12.97
N GLY A 129 13.16 -0.44 -12.36
CA GLY A 129 12.46 0.83 -12.47
C GLY A 129 11.11 0.81 -11.76
N MET A 130 10.47 1.99 -11.72
CA MET A 130 9.16 2.16 -11.10
C MET A 130 8.36 3.27 -11.80
N GLY A 131 7.05 3.25 -11.59
CA GLY A 131 6.11 4.22 -12.16
C GLY A 131 5.64 3.82 -13.56
N TRP A 132 4.55 4.47 -13.97
CA TRP A 132 3.87 4.13 -15.23
C TRP A 132 4.70 4.45 -16.46
N ASP A 133 5.33 5.60 -16.51
CA ASP A 133 6.12 6.02 -17.68
C ASP A 133 7.28 5.04 -17.93
N PHE A 134 7.96 4.63 -16.84
CA PHE A 134 8.99 3.61 -16.93
C PHE A 134 8.40 2.27 -17.40
N TYR A 135 7.26 1.84 -16.84
CA TYR A 135 6.64 0.57 -17.17
C TYR A 135 6.21 0.47 -18.64
N GLU A 136 5.61 1.53 -19.17
CA GLU A 136 5.20 1.60 -20.58
C GLU A 136 6.41 1.51 -21.54
N ASP A 137 7.44 2.31 -21.28
CA ASP A 137 8.69 2.28 -22.07
C ASP A 137 9.41 0.94 -21.95
N TYR A 138 9.44 0.36 -20.75
CA TYR A 138 10.03 -0.94 -20.49
C TYR A 138 9.29 -2.05 -21.26
N ALA A 139 7.97 -2.08 -21.16
CA ALA A 139 7.13 -3.07 -21.84
C ALA A 139 7.31 -2.99 -23.37
N LYS A 140 7.30 -1.78 -23.93
CA LYS A 140 7.56 -1.55 -25.35
C LYS A 140 8.93 -2.10 -25.79
N ARG A 141 9.98 -1.82 -25.05
CA ARG A 141 11.36 -2.29 -25.38
C ARG A 141 11.48 -3.81 -25.28
N LYS A 142 10.74 -4.45 -24.38
CA LYS A 142 10.76 -5.90 -24.13
C LYS A 142 9.75 -6.68 -24.94
N GLY A 143 8.88 -6.01 -25.71
CA GLY A 143 7.79 -6.66 -26.44
C GLY A 143 6.75 -7.29 -25.50
N ILE A 144 6.56 -6.71 -24.33
CA ILE A 144 5.55 -7.16 -23.34
C ILE A 144 4.22 -6.47 -23.66
N THR A 145 3.16 -7.27 -23.78
CA THR A 145 1.80 -6.74 -23.92
C THR A 145 1.29 -6.24 -22.56
N ILE A 146 0.89 -4.98 -22.52
CA ILE A 146 0.28 -4.34 -21.36
C ILE A 146 -1.16 -3.92 -21.67
N GLU A 147 -2.02 -3.95 -20.64
CA GLU A 147 -3.35 -3.37 -20.73
C GLU A 147 -3.21 -1.84 -20.72
N ALA A 148 -3.98 -1.16 -21.58
CA ALA A 148 -4.06 0.30 -21.56
C ALA A 148 -4.63 0.79 -20.23
N ARG A 149 -4.21 2.00 -19.82
CA ARG A 149 -4.80 2.69 -18.66
C ARG A 149 -6.27 3.02 -18.91
#